data_62ac367a7a2db551250990843a09f596
#
_entry.id   62ac367a7a2db551250990843a09f596
#
_cell.length_a   1.000
_cell.length_b   1.000
_cell.length_c   1.000
_cell.angle_alpha   90.00
_cell.angle_beta   90.00
_cell.angle_gamma   90.00
#
_symmetry.space_group_name_H-M   'P 1'
#
loop_
_entity.id
_entity.type
_entity.pdbx_description
1 polymer ?
#
loop_
_entity_poly.entity_id
_entity_poly.type
_entity_poly.pdbx_seq_one_letter_code
_entity_poly.pdbx_strand_id
1 'polypeptide(L)'
;IRDRKNSNSEKSYTNKLLNDKKMNVAKVNEEVKELIEAIEKNDNQVHEAADVLYHLLVLLEGSGIKIEDVMQELKKRQNGIRQK
;
A
#
# COMPACT_ATOMS: atom_id res chain seq x y z
N ILE A 1 24.47 1.34 5.98
CA ILE A 1 25.24 1.70 4.84
C ILE A 1 24.73 1.08 3.57
N ARG A 2 24.57 -0.19 3.57
CA ARG A 2 23.92 -0.78 2.44
C ARG A 2 22.48 -0.28 2.40
N ASP A 3 22.02 0.21 3.52
CA ASP A 3 20.70 0.80 3.63
C ASP A 3 20.59 2.07 2.83
N ARG A 4 21.67 2.80 2.73
CA ARG A 4 21.70 4.02 1.96
C ARG A 4 21.41 3.74 0.49
N LYS A 5 22.04 2.70 -0.02
CA LYS A 5 21.85 2.32 -1.41
C LYS A 5 20.42 1.86 -1.63
N ASN A 6 19.89 1.07 -0.72
CA ASN A 6 18.52 0.61 -0.81
C ASN A 6 17.55 1.77 -0.70
N SER A 7 17.85 2.70 0.17
CA SER A 7 17.03 3.90 0.32
C SER A 7 16.92 4.68 -0.97
N ASN A 8 18.02 4.83 -1.67
CA ASN A 8 18.01 5.56 -2.93
C ASN A 8 17.16 4.84 -3.98
N SER A 9 17.26 3.53 -4.02
CA SER A 9 16.46 2.73 -4.94
C SER A 9 14.98 2.84 -4.62
N GLU A 10 14.65 2.75 -3.36
CA GLU A 10 13.26 2.86 -2.92
C GLU A 10 12.70 4.23 -3.22
N LYS A 11 13.51 5.25 -2.99
CA LYS A 11 13.10 6.61 -3.25
C LYS A 11 12.83 6.81 -4.74
N SER A 12 13.68 6.26 -5.56
CA SER A 12 13.55 6.36 -6.99
C SER A 12 12.28 5.68 -7.47
N TYR A 13 12.01 4.50 -6.94
CA TYR A 13 10.81 3.75 -7.29
C TYR A 13 9.57 4.48 -6.81
N THR A 14 9.59 4.99 -5.60
CA THR A 14 8.48 5.73 -5.05
C THR A 14 8.17 6.98 -5.87
N ASN A 15 9.23 7.69 -6.27
CA ASN A 15 9.05 8.86 -7.12
C ASN A 15 8.41 8.50 -8.45
N LYS A 16 8.81 7.39 -9.00
CA LYS A 16 8.25 6.91 -10.25
C LYS A 16 6.76 6.66 -10.11
N LEU A 17 6.38 6.01 -9.03
CA LEU A 17 4.98 5.72 -8.76
C LEU A 17 4.18 7.01 -8.54
N LEU A 18 4.76 7.95 -7.82
CA LEU A 18 4.09 9.22 -7.56
C LEU A 18 3.84 10.00 -8.84
N ASN A 19 4.72 9.86 -9.81
CA ASN A 19 4.62 10.58 -11.07
C ASN A 19 3.84 9.84 -12.14
N ASP A 20 3.48 8.58 -11.89
CA ASP A 20 2.76 7.78 -12.86
C ASP A 20 1.61 7.07 -12.17
N LYS A 21 0.51 7.76 -12.08
CA LYS A 21 -0.65 7.25 -11.36
C LYS A 21 -1.19 5.95 -11.96
N LYS A 22 -1.20 5.86 -13.28
CA LYS A 22 -1.67 4.66 -13.94
C LYS A 22 -0.84 3.45 -13.57
N MET A 23 0.47 3.64 -13.54
CA MET A 23 1.37 2.56 -13.16
C MET A 23 1.12 2.16 -11.71
N ASN A 24 0.92 3.15 -10.85
CA ASN A 24 0.67 2.87 -9.44
C ASN A 24 -0.62 2.09 -9.24
N VAL A 25 -1.68 2.49 -9.93
CA VAL A 25 -2.95 1.76 -9.86
C VAL A 25 -2.79 0.33 -10.33
N ALA A 26 -2.05 0.14 -11.42
CA ALA A 26 -1.82 -1.19 -11.93
C ALA A 26 -1.04 -2.04 -10.92
N LYS A 27 -0.06 -1.42 -10.26
CA LYS A 27 0.72 -2.14 -9.26
C LYS A 27 -0.14 -2.52 -8.04
N VAL A 28 -1.00 -1.62 -7.60
CA VAL A 28 -1.88 -1.94 -6.48
C VAL A 28 -2.76 -3.15 -6.82
N ASN A 29 -3.35 -3.14 -8.01
CA ASN A 29 -4.18 -4.26 -8.44
C ASN A 29 -3.39 -5.57 -8.49
N GLU A 30 -2.18 -5.50 -9.01
CA GLU A 30 -1.32 -6.66 -9.11
C GLU A 30 -0.96 -7.20 -7.75
N GLU A 31 -0.60 -6.32 -6.82
CA GLU A 31 -0.18 -6.74 -5.49
C GLU A 31 -1.34 -7.32 -4.68
N VAL A 32 -2.54 -6.76 -4.85
CA VAL A 32 -3.71 -7.32 -4.17
C VAL A 32 -3.96 -8.75 -4.66
N LYS A 33 -3.84 -8.96 -5.95
CA LYS A 33 -4.02 -10.29 -6.51
C LYS A 33 -3.00 -11.27 -5.94
N GLU A 34 -1.75 -10.82 -5.84
CA GLU A 34 -0.70 -11.67 -5.30
C GLU A 34 -0.93 -11.97 -3.83
N LEU A 35 -1.45 -11.01 -3.08
CA LEU A 35 -1.76 -11.24 -1.69
C LEU A 35 -2.85 -12.29 -1.54
N ILE A 36 -3.89 -12.21 -2.36
CA ILE A 36 -4.97 -13.18 -2.31
C ILE A 36 -4.44 -14.58 -2.60
N GLU A 37 -3.57 -14.70 -3.60
CA GLU A 37 -2.97 -15.98 -3.93
C GLU A 37 -2.11 -16.49 -2.78
N ALA A 38 -1.38 -15.61 -2.13
CA ALA A 38 -0.54 -15.98 -1.02
C ALA A 38 -1.37 -16.50 0.14
N ILE A 39 -2.51 -15.87 0.39
CA ILE A 39 -3.40 -16.31 1.45
C ILE A 39 -3.96 -17.70 1.12
N GLU A 40 -4.35 -17.90 -0.13
CA GLU A 40 -4.91 -19.18 -0.54
C GLU A 40 -3.88 -20.30 -0.43
N LYS A 41 -2.63 -20.00 -0.72
CA LYS A 41 -1.55 -20.97 -0.63
C LYS A 41 -0.93 -21.05 0.75
N ASN A 42 -1.31 -20.14 1.62
CA ASN A 42 -0.79 -20.03 2.97
C ASN A 42 0.72 -19.88 2.95
N ASP A 43 1.21 -18.98 2.11
CA ASP A 43 2.63 -18.80 1.90
C ASP A 43 2.93 -17.34 1.60
N ASN A 44 3.97 -16.80 2.24
CA ASN A 44 4.47 -15.46 1.94
C ASN A 44 3.45 -14.35 2.16
N GLN A 45 2.48 -14.58 3.02
CA GLN A 45 1.35 -13.67 3.20
C GLN A 45 1.76 -12.32 3.74
N VAL A 46 2.64 -12.31 4.73
CA VAL A 46 3.06 -11.05 5.36
C VAL A 46 3.80 -10.18 4.36
N HIS A 47 4.67 -10.79 3.56
CA HIS A 47 5.42 -10.05 2.55
C HIS A 47 4.47 -9.42 1.53
N GLU A 48 3.51 -10.19 1.04
CA GLU A 48 2.59 -9.68 0.06
C GLU A 48 1.66 -8.62 0.63
N ALA A 49 1.27 -8.79 1.89
CA ALA A 49 0.45 -7.77 2.55
C ALA A 49 1.21 -6.45 2.67
N ALA A 50 2.50 -6.54 3.00
CA ALA A 50 3.32 -5.34 3.11
C ALA A 50 3.44 -4.64 1.75
N ASP A 51 3.58 -5.42 0.68
CA ASP A 51 3.66 -4.86 -0.65
C ASP A 51 2.37 -4.12 -1.03
N VAL A 52 1.23 -4.71 -0.68
CA VAL A 52 -0.06 -4.06 -0.94
C VAL A 52 -0.14 -2.73 -0.20
N LEU A 53 0.19 -2.74 1.09
CA LEU A 53 0.11 -1.53 1.89
C LEU A 53 1.07 -0.46 1.37
N TYR A 54 2.27 -0.85 0.98
CA TYR A 54 3.23 0.10 0.46
C TYR A 54 2.68 0.79 -0.79
N HIS A 55 2.25 0.02 -1.76
CA HIS A 55 1.77 0.60 -3.01
C HIS A 55 0.49 1.40 -2.80
N LEU A 56 -0.36 0.94 -1.88
CA LEU A 56 -1.58 1.65 -1.59
C LEU A 56 -1.29 3.00 -0.95
N LEU A 57 -0.35 3.04 0.00
CA LEU A 57 0.02 4.29 0.65
C LEU A 57 0.59 5.29 -0.35
N VAL A 58 1.42 4.80 -1.27
CA VAL A 58 1.98 5.68 -2.29
C VAL A 58 0.88 6.22 -3.20
N LEU A 59 -0.09 5.38 -3.53
CA LEU A 59 -1.21 5.81 -4.36
C LEU A 59 -2.02 6.90 -3.66
N LEU A 60 -2.28 6.72 -2.38
CA LEU A 60 -3.01 7.72 -1.61
C LEU A 60 -2.26 9.04 -1.59
N GLU A 61 -0.98 8.97 -1.34
CA GLU A 61 -0.16 10.18 -1.30
C GLU A 61 -0.14 10.88 -2.65
N GLY A 62 0.02 10.12 -3.72
CA GLY A 62 0.03 10.69 -5.06
C GLY A 62 -1.31 11.26 -5.47
N SER A 63 -2.38 10.86 -4.80
CA SER A 63 -3.72 11.35 -5.06
C SER A 63 -4.12 12.48 -4.14
N GLY A 64 -3.22 12.93 -3.28
CA GLY A 64 -3.51 14.02 -2.35
C GLY A 64 -4.37 13.62 -1.17
N ILE A 65 -4.45 12.33 -0.90
CA ILE A 65 -5.24 11.82 0.22
C ILE A 65 -4.32 11.62 1.41
N LYS A 66 -4.65 12.23 2.52
CA LYS A 66 -3.83 12.13 3.72
C LYS A 66 -4.17 10.87 4.49
N ILE A 67 -3.11 10.13 4.86
CA ILE A 67 -3.33 8.89 5.60
C ILE A 67 -4.02 9.16 6.94
N GLU A 68 -3.76 10.30 7.53
CA GLU A 68 -4.41 10.66 8.79
C GLU A 68 -5.93 10.72 8.65
N ASP A 69 -6.40 11.22 7.52
CA ASP A 69 -7.83 11.30 7.27
C ASP A 69 -8.43 9.92 7.10
N VAL A 70 -7.69 9.02 6.44
CA VAL A 70 -8.14 7.66 6.26
C VAL A 70 -8.23 6.96 7.60
N MET A 71 -7.23 7.15 8.45
CA MET A 71 -7.22 6.52 9.76
C MET A 71 -8.35 7.04 10.63
N GLN A 72 -8.67 8.31 10.53
CA GLN A 72 -9.79 8.88 11.26
C GLN A 72 -11.11 8.27 10.81
N GLU A 73 -11.26 8.08 9.52
CA GLU A 73 -12.47 7.48 9.00
C GLU A 73 -12.61 6.04 9.49
N LEU A 74 -11.51 5.31 9.54
CA LEU A 74 -11.54 3.94 10.04
C LEU A 74 -11.93 3.90 11.51
N LYS A 75 -11.41 4.83 12.28
CA LYS A 75 -11.73 4.90 13.68
C LYS A 75 -13.22 5.17 13.89
N LYS A 76 -13.75 6.06 13.07
CA LYS A 76 -15.15 6.40 13.11
C LYS A 76 -16.00 5.17 12.78
N ARG A 77 -15.61 4.42 11.74
CA ARG A 77 -16.35 3.24 11.36
C ARG A 77 -16.24 2.12 12.37
N GLN A 78 -15.13 2.08 13.07
CA GLN A 78 -14.95 1.08 14.09
C GLN A 78 -16.05 1.19 15.15
N ASN A 79 -16.36 2.41 15.53
CA ASN A 79 -17.44 2.63 16.48
C ASN A 79 -18.78 2.24 15.87
N GLY A 80 -18.97 2.52 14.59
CA GLY A 80 -20.21 2.16 13.91
C GLY A 80 -20.35 0.67 13.71
N ILE A 81 -19.25 0.01 13.41
CA ILE A 81 -19.27 -1.43 13.16
C ILE A 81 -19.74 -2.19 14.38
N ARG A 82 -19.34 -1.72 15.55
CA ARG A 82 -19.74 -2.38 16.77
C ARG A 82 -21.23 -2.37 16.97
N GLN A 83 -21.90 -1.44 16.37
CA GLN A 83 -23.32 -1.31 16.54
C GLN A 83 -24.10 -2.16 15.58
N LYS A 84 -23.41 -2.75 14.66
CA LYS A 84 -24.05 -3.67 13.77
C LYS A 84 -24.09 -5.04 14.37
#